data_1c60c745128eb539b5b42fd3ce3a1431
#
_entry.id   1c60c745128eb539b5b42fd3ce3a1431
#
_cell.length_a   1.000
_cell.length_b   1.000
_cell.length_c   1.000
_cell.angle_alpha   90.00
_cell.angle_beta   90.00
_cell.angle_gamma   90.00
#
_symmetry.space_group_name_H-M   'P 1'
#
loop_
_entity.id
_entity.type
_entity.pdbx_description
1 polymer ?
#
loop_
_entity_poly.entity_id
_entity_poly.type
_entity_poly.pdbx_seq_one_letter_code
_entity_poly.pdbx_strand_id
1 'polypeptide(L)'
;GRNSYAKTDPDATFMRMKEDHMRNGQLKPAYNVQIAVNSEYITGLEVFSNRTDFGTLVPFLSRMQMMHRAKYKEVTADAGYESLENYLFLEQNGQTSFIKPTNYEAKKTAKYRKQIGRIENMRYDAEEDVFLCAEGRRLSLRRESTELKNGQYITTAWYKKSALYKKYVTPPHKKQGQILHCKNLPLSFKNGI
;
A
#
# COMPACT_ATOMS: atom_id res chain seq x y z
N GLY A 1 -12.85 19.46 4.09
CA GLY A 1 -13.18 19.39 5.51
C GLY A 1 -13.93 18.11 5.84
N ARG A 2 -14.04 17.76 7.14
CA ARG A 2 -14.81 16.60 7.58
C ARG A 2 -16.30 16.91 7.47
N ASN A 3 -17.09 15.97 6.95
CA ASN A 3 -18.55 16.12 6.85
C ASN A 3 -19.28 15.77 8.17
N SER A 4 -18.57 15.18 9.13
CA SER A 4 -19.12 14.80 10.45
C SER A 4 -18.03 14.84 11.53
N TYR A 5 -18.42 15.16 12.74
CA TYR A 5 -17.54 15.18 13.92
C TYR A 5 -18.29 14.68 15.15
N ALA A 6 -17.56 14.18 16.14
CA ALA A 6 -18.14 13.82 17.43
C ALA A 6 -18.28 15.08 18.29
N LYS A 7 -19.47 15.28 18.90
CA LYS A 7 -19.74 16.47 19.73
C LYS A 7 -18.87 16.54 20.99
N THR A 8 -18.54 15.37 21.54
CA THR A 8 -17.74 15.25 22.77
C THR A 8 -16.24 15.33 22.50
N ASP A 9 -15.80 14.94 21.30
CA ASP A 9 -14.40 14.96 20.91
C ASP A 9 -14.30 15.25 19.40
N PRO A 10 -14.13 16.51 19.01
CA PRO A 10 -14.07 16.92 17.61
C PRO A 10 -12.88 16.34 16.83
N ASP A 11 -11.81 15.94 17.52
CA ASP A 11 -10.60 15.39 16.91
C ASP A 11 -10.73 13.90 16.58
N ALA A 12 -11.61 13.19 17.28
CA ALA A 12 -11.89 11.79 17.01
C ALA A 12 -12.51 11.60 15.62
N THR A 13 -12.13 10.52 14.96
CA THR A 13 -12.64 10.16 13.63
C THR A 13 -13.62 9.00 13.75
N PHE A 14 -14.74 9.08 13.03
CA PHE A 14 -15.69 7.98 12.97
C PHE A 14 -15.08 6.80 12.23
N MET A 15 -14.92 5.66 12.92
CA MET A 15 -14.31 4.43 12.43
C MET A 15 -15.23 3.24 12.67
N ARG A 16 -15.10 2.21 11.82
CA ARG A 16 -15.70 0.91 12.09
C ARG A 16 -14.81 0.17 13.09
N MET A 17 -15.38 -0.28 14.19
CA MET A 17 -14.66 -1.05 15.19
C MET A 17 -14.43 -2.49 14.71
N LYS A 18 -13.28 -3.09 15.06
CA LYS A 18 -12.99 -4.51 14.76
C LYS A 18 -14.03 -5.43 15.42
N GLU A 19 -14.37 -5.14 16.67
CA GLU A 19 -15.39 -5.87 17.44
C GLU A 19 -16.70 -5.09 17.38
N ASP A 20 -17.52 -5.43 16.42
CA ASP A 20 -18.90 -4.93 16.32
C ASP A 20 -19.85 -5.97 16.94
N HIS A 21 -19.98 -5.95 18.26
CA HIS A 21 -20.84 -6.88 19.00
C HIS A 21 -22.30 -6.80 18.54
N MET A 22 -22.76 -5.66 18.08
CA MET A 22 -24.11 -5.45 17.57
C MET A 22 -24.27 -5.87 16.10
N ARG A 23 -23.16 -6.12 15.39
CA ARG A 23 -23.13 -6.49 13.97
C ARG A 23 -23.92 -5.55 13.05
N ASN A 24 -24.05 -4.29 13.45
CA ASN A 24 -24.83 -3.28 12.72
C ASN A 24 -23.97 -2.36 11.84
N GLY A 25 -22.64 -2.54 11.83
CA GLY A 25 -21.71 -1.75 11.06
C GLY A 25 -21.59 -0.29 11.52
N GLN A 26 -22.03 0.04 12.73
CA GLN A 26 -22.04 1.38 13.27
C GLN A 26 -20.62 1.95 13.36
N LEU A 27 -20.47 3.19 12.89
CA LEU A 27 -19.26 3.96 13.07
C LEU A 27 -19.24 4.59 14.45
N LYS A 28 -18.11 4.49 15.16
CA LYS A 28 -17.89 5.12 16.46
C LYS A 28 -16.74 6.12 16.38
N PRO A 29 -16.80 7.24 17.13
CA PRO A 29 -15.65 8.12 17.29
C PRO A 29 -14.50 7.34 17.92
N ALA A 30 -13.35 7.34 17.27
CA ALA A 30 -12.18 6.58 17.72
C ALA A 30 -10.87 7.18 17.18
N TYR A 31 -9.78 6.71 17.75
CA TYR A 31 -8.43 6.97 17.31
C TYR A 31 -7.77 5.67 16.86
N ASN A 32 -6.82 5.81 15.96
CA ASN A 32 -5.96 4.73 15.53
C ASN A 32 -4.65 4.79 16.31
N VAL A 33 -4.41 3.80 17.16
CA VAL A 33 -3.22 3.73 18.00
C VAL A 33 -2.18 2.85 17.34
N GLN A 34 -1.01 3.43 17.08
CA GLN A 34 0.14 2.72 16.53
C GLN A 34 1.11 2.37 17.66
N ILE A 35 1.55 1.11 17.70
CA ILE A 35 2.48 0.61 18.71
C ILE A 35 3.64 -0.08 18.00
N ALA A 36 4.86 0.32 18.32
CA ALA A 36 6.06 -0.40 17.91
C ALA A 36 6.60 -1.23 19.08
N VAL A 37 6.96 -2.47 18.77
CA VAL A 37 7.51 -3.42 19.75
C VAL A 37 8.84 -3.94 19.21
N ASN A 38 9.83 -4.00 20.07
CA ASN A 38 11.12 -4.65 19.80
C ASN A 38 11.55 -5.46 21.01
N SER A 39 11.84 -6.76 20.81
CA SER A 39 12.27 -7.68 21.89
C SER A 39 11.34 -7.63 23.11
N GLU A 40 10.02 -7.68 22.89
CA GLU A 40 8.95 -7.64 23.90
C GLU A 40 8.74 -6.27 24.59
N TYR A 41 9.53 -5.25 24.26
CA TYR A 41 9.37 -3.90 24.81
C TYR A 41 8.61 -2.99 23.83
N ILE A 42 7.71 -2.19 24.36
CA ILE A 42 7.08 -1.11 23.60
C ILE A 42 8.13 -0.01 23.40
N THR A 43 8.54 0.20 22.16
CA THR A 43 9.57 1.18 21.81
C THR A 43 8.97 2.46 21.20
N GLY A 44 7.70 2.42 20.82
CA GLY A 44 6.98 3.60 20.33
C GLY A 44 5.48 3.44 20.46
N LEU A 45 4.81 4.54 20.75
CA LEU A 45 3.36 4.66 20.78
C LEU A 45 2.96 6.01 20.22
N GLU A 46 1.99 6.00 19.31
CA GLU A 46 1.42 7.24 18.76
C GLU A 46 -0.06 7.05 18.43
N VAL A 47 -0.80 8.15 18.52
CA VAL A 47 -2.24 8.20 18.28
C VAL A 47 -2.52 9.01 17.03
N PHE A 48 -3.27 8.43 16.09
CA PHE A 48 -3.65 9.04 14.82
C PHE A 48 -5.16 9.15 14.69
N SER A 49 -5.60 10.17 13.98
CA SER A 49 -7.01 10.30 13.56
C SER A 49 -7.30 9.62 12.20
N ASN A 50 -6.32 8.95 11.61
CA ASN A 50 -6.47 8.23 10.35
C ASN A 50 -7.32 6.97 10.53
N ARG A 51 -8.28 6.73 9.63
CA ARG A 51 -9.15 5.53 9.68
C ARG A 51 -8.43 4.23 9.31
N THR A 52 -7.31 4.34 8.62
CA THR A 52 -6.54 3.22 8.07
C THR A 52 -5.05 3.41 8.35
N ASP A 53 -4.31 2.32 8.35
CA ASP A 53 -2.88 2.32 8.69
C ASP A 53 -1.98 2.74 7.51
N PHE A 54 -2.52 2.84 6.28
CA PHE A 54 -1.72 3.18 5.09
C PHE A 54 -0.89 4.46 5.22
N GLY A 55 -1.45 5.48 5.87
CA GLY A 55 -0.81 6.78 5.99
C GLY A 55 -0.13 7.03 7.34
N THR A 56 -0.08 6.04 8.23
CA THR A 56 0.45 6.22 9.60
C THR A 56 1.89 5.75 9.76
N LEU A 57 2.37 4.80 8.93
CA LEU A 57 3.69 4.20 9.08
C LEU A 57 4.82 5.24 8.93
N VAL A 58 4.78 6.04 7.87
CA VAL A 58 5.83 7.03 7.58
C VAL A 58 5.95 8.07 8.71
N PRO A 59 4.88 8.77 9.13
CA PRO A 59 4.98 9.74 10.23
C PRO A 59 5.37 9.07 11.55
N PHE A 60 4.87 7.86 11.84
CA PHE A 60 5.20 7.13 13.05
C PHE A 60 6.69 6.77 13.11
N LEU A 61 7.24 6.14 12.07
CA LEU A 61 8.65 5.78 12.02
C LEU A 61 9.56 7.00 12.00
N SER A 62 9.17 8.07 11.32
CA SER A 62 9.93 9.34 11.31
C SER A 62 10.03 9.92 12.73
N ARG A 63 8.93 9.92 13.49
CA ARG A 63 8.93 10.38 14.87
C ARG A 63 9.77 9.49 15.78
N MET A 64 9.66 8.17 15.63
CA MET A 64 10.52 7.23 16.34
C MET A 64 12.01 7.47 16.07
N GLN A 65 12.40 7.68 14.81
CA GLN A 65 13.77 7.99 14.45
C GLN A 65 14.28 9.26 15.13
N MET A 66 13.44 10.29 15.21
CA MET A 66 13.78 11.53 15.92
C MET A 66 13.96 11.30 17.43
N MET A 67 13.05 10.55 18.04
CA MET A 67 13.08 10.27 19.50
C MET A 67 14.27 9.40 19.89
N HIS A 68 14.50 8.31 19.17
CA HIS A 68 15.57 7.36 19.48
C HIS A 68 16.93 7.75 18.90
N ARG A 69 16.99 8.73 18.00
CA ARG A 69 18.19 9.12 17.24
C ARG A 69 18.83 7.92 16.51
N ALA A 70 18.01 6.92 16.18
CA ALA A 70 18.42 5.67 15.57
C ALA A 70 17.33 5.15 14.63
N LYS A 71 17.71 4.28 13.70
CA LYS A 71 16.80 3.58 12.79
C LYS A 71 16.85 2.10 13.06
N TYR A 72 15.71 1.44 13.04
CA TYR A 72 15.65 -0.02 13.00
C TYR A 72 16.05 -0.51 11.60
N LYS A 73 16.84 -1.57 11.53
CA LYS A 73 17.25 -2.16 10.24
C LYS A 73 16.10 -2.85 9.53
N GLU A 74 15.20 -3.44 10.30
CA GLU A 74 14.08 -4.24 9.81
C GLU A 74 12.77 -3.72 10.39
N VAL A 75 11.74 -3.68 9.57
CA VAL A 75 10.39 -3.25 9.98
C VAL A 75 9.39 -4.30 9.54
N THR A 76 8.75 -4.94 10.52
CA THR A 76 7.66 -5.90 10.29
C THR A 76 6.33 -5.23 10.57
N ALA A 77 5.38 -5.32 9.65
CA ALA A 77 4.04 -4.77 9.82
C ALA A 77 2.98 -5.65 9.14
N ASP A 78 1.72 -5.48 9.54
CA ASP A 78 0.62 -6.23 8.95
C ASP A 78 0.19 -5.69 7.58
N ALA A 79 -0.81 -6.34 6.98
CA ALA A 79 -1.30 -5.98 5.64
C ALA A 79 -2.00 -4.61 5.58
N GLY A 80 -2.39 -4.03 6.71
CA GLY A 80 -2.97 -2.70 6.79
C GLY A 80 -2.01 -1.60 6.39
N TYR A 81 -0.70 -1.87 6.49
CA TYR A 81 0.36 -0.93 6.12
C TYR A 81 0.87 -1.10 4.68
N GLU A 82 0.32 -2.07 3.92
CA GLU A 82 0.79 -2.30 2.54
C GLU A 82 0.44 -1.11 1.64
N SER A 83 1.41 -0.25 1.40
CA SER A 83 1.33 0.82 0.41
C SER A 83 2.67 1.03 -0.27
N LEU A 84 2.65 1.55 -1.50
CA LEU A 84 3.88 1.84 -2.21
C LEU A 84 4.69 2.91 -1.50
N GLU A 85 4.02 3.91 -0.93
CA GLU A 85 4.64 5.00 -0.18
C GLU A 85 5.45 4.46 1.00
N ASN A 86 4.90 3.48 1.73
CA ASN A 86 5.56 2.86 2.87
C ASN A 86 6.79 2.04 2.43
N TYR A 87 6.69 1.27 1.35
CA TYR A 87 7.83 0.54 0.80
C TYR A 87 8.94 1.48 0.35
N LEU A 88 8.60 2.54 -0.38
CA LEU A 88 9.57 3.54 -0.83
C LEU A 88 10.29 4.25 0.31
N PHE A 89 9.53 4.64 1.34
CA PHE A 89 10.09 5.26 2.52
C PHE A 89 11.10 4.35 3.20
N LEU A 90 10.76 3.06 3.40
CA LEU A 90 11.65 2.08 4.03
C LEU A 90 12.91 1.85 3.18
N GLU A 91 12.76 1.68 1.87
CA GLU A 91 13.87 1.50 0.94
C GLU A 91 14.82 2.70 0.95
N GLN A 92 14.30 3.92 0.83
CA GLN A 92 15.11 5.15 0.86
C GLN A 92 15.84 5.36 2.20
N ASN A 93 15.26 4.85 3.29
CA ASN A 93 15.88 4.87 4.61
C ASN A 93 16.87 3.72 4.84
N GLY A 94 17.05 2.80 3.88
CA GLY A 94 17.90 1.62 4.01
C GLY A 94 17.34 0.61 5.02
N GLN A 95 16.01 0.55 5.18
CA GLN A 95 15.32 -0.36 6.09
C GLN A 95 14.69 -1.51 5.31
N THR A 96 14.91 -2.74 5.74
CA THR A 96 14.27 -3.92 5.15
C THR A 96 12.81 -4.02 5.60
N SER A 97 11.89 -4.11 4.66
CA SER A 97 10.46 -4.18 4.93
C SER A 97 9.94 -5.62 4.93
N PHE A 98 9.25 -6.01 5.99
CA PHE A 98 8.50 -7.27 6.12
C PHE A 98 7.00 -6.96 6.32
N ILE A 99 6.37 -6.39 5.29
CA ILE A 99 4.95 -6.05 5.32
C ILE A 99 4.17 -7.17 4.61
N LYS A 100 3.18 -7.76 5.30
CA LYS A 100 2.35 -8.81 4.72
C LYS A 100 1.52 -8.25 3.56
N PRO A 101 1.60 -8.81 2.33
CA PRO A 101 0.74 -8.37 1.23
C PRO A 101 -0.74 -8.62 1.51
N THR A 102 -1.60 -7.64 1.19
CA THR A 102 -3.07 -7.75 1.39
C THR A 102 -3.71 -8.90 0.65
N ASN A 103 -3.11 -9.31 -0.46
CA ASN A 103 -3.58 -10.41 -1.29
C ASN A 103 -2.91 -11.76 -0.99
N TYR A 104 -2.07 -11.83 0.06
CA TYR A 104 -1.27 -13.02 0.37
C TYR A 104 -2.09 -14.30 0.48
N GLU A 105 -3.18 -14.28 1.26
CA GLU A 105 -4.06 -15.45 1.42
C GLU A 105 -4.87 -15.74 0.15
N ALA A 106 -5.35 -14.68 -0.52
CA ALA A 106 -6.11 -14.84 -1.76
C ALA A 106 -5.30 -15.51 -2.88
N LYS A 107 -3.99 -15.22 -2.98
CA LYS A 107 -3.08 -15.82 -3.97
C LYS A 107 -2.96 -17.33 -3.87
N LYS A 108 -3.14 -17.91 -2.69
CA LYS A 108 -3.09 -19.35 -2.48
C LYS A 108 -4.26 -20.06 -3.16
N THR A 109 -5.37 -19.36 -3.43
CA THR A 109 -6.58 -19.97 -4.00
C THR A 109 -6.47 -20.18 -5.52
N ALA A 110 -7.02 -21.30 -6.01
CA ALA A 110 -7.07 -21.58 -7.45
C ALA A 110 -7.93 -20.54 -8.20
N LYS A 111 -8.97 -20.01 -7.55
CA LYS A 111 -9.84 -18.95 -8.10
C LYS A 111 -9.04 -17.68 -8.40
N TYR A 112 -8.16 -17.26 -7.48
CA TYR A 112 -7.32 -16.08 -7.68
C TYR A 112 -6.33 -16.29 -8.81
N ARG A 113 -5.65 -17.44 -8.84
CA ARG A 113 -4.65 -17.78 -9.86
C ARG A 113 -5.21 -17.87 -11.28
N LYS A 114 -6.49 -18.25 -11.41
CA LYS A 114 -7.19 -18.35 -12.71
C LYS A 114 -7.75 -17.01 -13.21
N GLN A 115 -7.66 -15.93 -12.43
CA GLN A 115 -8.18 -14.63 -12.86
C GLN A 115 -7.31 -14.01 -13.95
N ILE A 116 -7.76 -14.10 -15.20
CA ILE A 116 -7.06 -13.57 -16.38
C ILE A 116 -6.84 -12.05 -16.33
N GLY A 117 -7.67 -11.38 -15.56
CA GLY A 117 -7.61 -9.93 -15.40
C GLY A 117 -6.56 -9.46 -14.40
N ARG A 118 -5.78 -10.34 -13.77
CA ARG A 118 -4.72 -9.95 -12.85
C ARG A 118 -3.41 -9.76 -13.56
N ILE A 119 -2.68 -8.75 -13.14
CA ILE A 119 -1.40 -8.43 -13.75
C ILE A 119 -0.37 -9.54 -13.57
N GLU A 120 -0.39 -10.22 -12.44
CA GLU A 120 0.50 -11.34 -12.17
C GLU A 120 0.35 -12.47 -13.18
N ASN A 121 -0.81 -12.53 -13.86
CA ASN A 121 -1.12 -13.51 -14.90
C ASN A 121 -0.95 -12.93 -16.32
N MET A 122 -0.37 -11.72 -16.44
CA MET A 122 -0.10 -11.08 -17.72
C MET A 122 1.39 -11.09 -18.02
N ARG A 123 1.75 -11.26 -19.28
CA ARG A 123 3.11 -11.07 -19.76
C ARG A 123 3.29 -9.60 -20.13
N TYR A 124 4.35 -8.98 -19.62
CA TYR A 124 4.75 -7.64 -20.03
C TYR A 124 5.76 -7.72 -21.17
N ASP A 125 5.51 -6.96 -22.20
CA ASP A 125 6.41 -6.75 -23.34
C ASP A 125 7.03 -5.36 -23.18
N ALA A 126 8.34 -5.34 -22.90
CA ALA A 126 9.06 -4.10 -22.62
C ALA A 126 9.40 -3.30 -23.90
N GLU A 127 9.46 -3.94 -25.08
CA GLU A 127 9.77 -3.25 -26.33
C GLU A 127 8.60 -2.41 -26.78
N GLU A 128 7.39 -2.93 -26.64
CA GLU A 128 6.18 -2.25 -27.08
C GLU A 128 5.42 -1.56 -25.92
N ASP A 129 5.89 -1.70 -24.68
CA ASP A 129 5.21 -1.20 -23.46
C ASP A 129 3.76 -1.65 -23.38
N VAL A 130 3.52 -2.97 -23.54
CA VAL A 130 2.19 -3.56 -23.50
C VAL A 130 2.12 -4.74 -22.56
N PHE A 131 0.94 -4.96 -21.98
CA PHE A 131 0.62 -6.18 -21.26
C PHE A 131 -0.20 -7.13 -22.13
N LEU A 132 0.16 -8.40 -22.11
CA LEU A 132 -0.56 -9.47 -22.77
C LEU A 132 -1.30 -10.30 -21.73
N CYS A 133 -2.64 -10.31 -21.76
CA CYS A 133 -3.40 -11.17 -20.87
C CYS A 133 -3.33 -12.63 -21.30
N ALA A 134 -3.78 -13.56 -20.44
CA ALA A 134 -3.77 -15.00 -20.73
C ALA A 134 -4.58 -15.38 -21.98
N GLU A 135 -5.51 -14.53 -22.43
CA GLU A 135 -6.26 -14.71 -23.69
C GLU A 135 -5.58 -14.05 -24.90
N GLY A 136 -4.32 -13.63 -24.79
CA GLY A 136 -3.57 -12.98 -25.87
C GLY A 136 -4.00 -11.55 -26.21
N ARG A 137 -4.84 -10.93 -25.37
CA ARG A 137 -5.30 -9.57 -25.60
C ARG A 137 -4.24 -8.56 -25.14
N ARG A 138 -3.97 -7.57 -25.97
CA ARG A 138 -3.00 -6.50 -25.70
C ARG A 138 -3.65 -5.36 -24.92
N LEU A 139 -2.94 -4.89 -23.90
CA LEU A 139 -3.29 -3.68 -23.14
C LEU A 139 -2.15 -2.67 -23.31
N SER A 140 -2.41 -1.58 -24.00
CA SER A 140 -1.45 -0.50 -24.21
C SER A 140 -1.62 0.60 -23.17
N LEU A 141 -0.54 1.32 -22.89
CA LEU A 141 -0.53 2.49 -22.03
C LEU A 141 -1.51 3.54 -22.59
N ARG A 142 -2.37 4.04 -21.74
CA ARG A 142 -3.33 5.08 -22.10
C ARG A 142 -3.03 6.42 -21.41
N ARG A 143 -2.67 6.36 -20.14
CA ARG A 143 -2.48 7.54 -19.30
C ARG A 143 -1.47 7.23 -18.21
N GLU A 144 -0.69 8.23 -17.87
CA GLU A 144 0.11 8.27 -16.64
C GLU A 144 -0.28 9.50 -15.82
N SER A 145 -0.23 9.39 -14.51
CA SER A 145 -0.30 10.56 -13.62
C SER A 145 0.65 10.37 -12.46
N THR A 146 1.32 11.45 -12.08
CA THR A 146 2.22 11.47 -10.92
C THR A 146 1.60 12.35 -9.84
N GLU A 147 1.52 11.83 -8.63
CA GLU A 147 1.00 12.49 -7.45
C GLU A 147 2.02 12.44 -6.33
N LEU A 148 2.10 13.51 -5.52
CA LEU A 148 2.90 13.52 -4.30
C LEU A 148 2.06 12.95 -3.15
N LYS A 149 2.52 11.84 -2.54
CA LYS A 149 1.85 11.18 -1.40
C LYS A 149 2.87 10.91 -0.31
N ASN A 150 2.61 11.42 0.90
CA ASN A 150 3.51 11.25 2.06
C ASN A 150 4.99 11.57 1.75
N GLY A 151 5.23 12.65 0.97
CA GLY A 151 6.58 13.04 0.57
C GLY A 151 7.19 12.23 -0.58
N GLN A 152 6.47 11.26 -1.16
CA GLN A 152 6.92 10.42 -2.25
C GLN A 152 6.17 10.74 -3.56
N TYR A 153 6.90 10.82 -4.68
CA TYR A 153 6.30 10.94 -6.01
C TYR A 153 5.87 9.56 -6.51
N ILE A 154 4.55 9.36 -6.63
CA ILE A 154 3.94 8.11 -7.10
C ILE A 154 3.40 8.32 -8.50
N THR A 155 3.96 7.58 -9.46
CA THR A 155 3.43 7.56 -10.83
C THR A 155 2.52 6.37 -11.02
N THR A 156 1.29 6.60 -11.47
CA THR A 156 0.31 5.57 -11.80
C THR A 156 0.11 5.51 -13.31
N ALA A 157 0.28 4.34 -13.89
CA ALA A 157 0.07 4.10 -15.31
C ALA A 157 -1.23 3.28 -15.53
N TRP A 158 -2.02 3.70 -16.50
CA TRP A 158 -3.27 3.02 -16.87
C TRP A 158 -3.13 2.39 -18.23
N TYR A 159 -3.26 1.06 -18.30
CA TYR A 159 -3.27 0.29 -19.53
C TYR A 159 -4.69 -0.11 -19.90
N LYS A 160 -5.04 -0.02 -21.17
CA LYS A 160 -6.39 -0.31 -21.68
C LYS A 160 -6.33 -1.23 -22.88
N LYS A 161 -7.24 -2.20 -22.92
CA LYS A 161 -7.63 -2.88 -24.16
C LYS A 161 -8.40 -1.91 -25.06
N SER A 162 -8.30 -2.05 -26.36
CA SER A 162 -8.97 -1.20 -27.35
C SER A 162 -10.50 -1.16 -27.26
N ALA A 163 -11.11 -2.03 -26.46
CA ALA A 163 -12.53 -1.94 -26.07
C ALA A 163 -12.74 -2.66 -24.73
N LEU A 164 -13.09 -1.96 -23.66
CA LEU A 164 -13.84 -2.42 -22.49
C LEU A 164 -13.20 -2.66 -21.12
N TYR A 165 -11.88 -2.66 -20.84
CA TYR A 165 -11.47 -2.77 -19.42
C TYR A 165 -10.36 -1.79 -19.01
N LYS A 166 -10.67 -0.94 -18.03
CA LYS A 166 -9.68 -0.15 -17.29
C LYS A 166 -8.91 -1.09 -16.36
N LYS A 167 -7.61 -1.22 -16.51
CA LYS A 167 -6.78 -1.90 -15.55
C LYS A 167 -5.55 -1.07 -15.24
N TYR A 168 -5.27 -0.93 -13.95
CA TYR A 168 -4.14 -0.19 -13.43
C TYR A 168 -2.95 -1.13 -13.36
N VAL A 169 -1.85 -0.75 -13.99
CA VAL A 169 -0.66 -1.56 -14.03
C VAL A 169 0.56 -0.69 -14.15
N THR A 170 1.59 -1.04 -13.45
CA THR A 170 2.91 -0.42 -13.56
C THR A 170 3.89 -1.33 -14.25
N PRO A 171 4.59 -0.86 -15.29
CA PRO A 171 5.73 -1.58 -15.83
C PRO A 171 6.88 -1.57 -14.81
N PRO A 172 7.60 -2.69 -14.65
CA PRO A 172 8.86 -2.67 -13.93
C PRO A 172 9.87 -1.87 -14.74
N HIS A 173 10.32 -0.76 -14.28
CA HIS A 173 11.39 0.07 -14.85
C HIS A 173 11.01 1.10 -15.93
N LYS A 174 10.67 2.29 -15.49
CA LYS A 174 11.02 3.52 -16.21
C LYS A 174 11.68 4.50 -15.26
N LYS A 175 12.98 4.74 -15.50
CA LYS A 175 13.85 5.78 -14.94
C LYS A 175 14.04 5.80 -13.42
N GLN A 176 15.29 5.83 -12.99
CA GLN A 176 15.70 6.16 -11.63
C GLN A 176 14.93 7.37 -11.11
N GLY A 177 14.22 7.17 -9.98
CA GLY A 177 13.47 8.22 -9.30
C GLY A 177 11.95 8.24 -9.53
N GLN A 178 11.39 7.36 -10.36
CA GLN A 178 9.95 7.23 -10.54
C GLN A 178 9.52 5.79 -10.29
N ILE A 179 8.83 5.55 -9.21
CA ILE A 179 8.26 4.24 -8.92
C ILE A 179 6.78 4.27 -9.23
N LEU A 180 6.38 3.27 -9.95
CA LEU A 180 5.06 3.13 -10.51
C LEU A 180 4.20 2.25 -9.60
N HIS A 181 2.99 2.65 -9.26
CA HIS A 181 2.11 1.92 -8.37
C HIS A 181 1.18 0.98 -9.10
N CYS A 182 1.12 -0.26 -8.62
CA CYS A 182 0.08 -1.22 -8.97
C CYS A 182 -0.73 -1.62 -7.73
N LYS A 183 -2.02 -1.33 -7.72
CA LYS A 183 -2.90 -1.94 -6.73
C LYS A 183 -2.93 -3.44 -7.01
N ASN A 184 -2.35 -4.28 -6.14
CA ASN A 184 -2.33 -5.74 -6.13
C ASN A 184 -1.08 -6.44 -6.71
N LEU A 185 0.07 -5.77 -6.82
CA LEU A 185 1.33 -6.50 -6.96
C LEU A 185 1.94 -6.76 -5.58
N PRO A 186 2.36 -7.99 -5.30
CA PRO A 186 3.42 -8.18 -4.36
C PRO A 186 4.68 -7.68 -5.04
N LEU A 187 5.36 -6.75 -4.43
CA LEU A 187 6.72 -6.44 -4.77
C LEU A 187 7.57 -7.69 -4.51
N SER A 188 7.77 -8.52 -5.51
CA SER A 188 8.86 -9.47 -5.47
C SER A 188 10.13 -8.66 -5.71
N PHE A 189 10.78 -8.23 -4.64
CA PHE A 189 12.16 -7.80 -4.74
C PHE A 189 12.96 -9.01 -5.21
N LYS A 190 13.33 -9.06 -6.48
CA LYS A 190 14.46 -9.87 -6.89
C LYS A 190 15.68 -9.15 -6.38
N ASN A 191 16.30 -9.70 -5.33
CA ASN A 191 17.66 -9.39 -4.97
C ASN A 191 18.51 -9.64 -6.21
N GLY A 192 18.87 -8.59 -6.92
CA GLY A 192 20.02 -8.59 -7.81
C GLY A 192 21.25 -8.41 -6.93
N ILE A 193 22.10 -9.38 -6.96
CA ILE A 193 23.47 -9.41 -6.44
C ILE A 193 24.25 -8.21 -7.01
#